data_1afe1685aebabfe7dfaf02004be17928
#
_entry.id   1afe1685aebabfe7dfaf02004be17928
#
_cell.length_a   1.000
_cell.length_b   1.000
_cell.length_c   1.000
_cell.angle_alpha   90.00
_cell.angle_beta   90.00
_cell.angle_gamma   90.00
#
_symmetry.space_group_name_H-M   'P 1'
#
loop_
_entity.id
_entity.type
_entity.pdbx_description
1 polymer ?
#
loop_
_entity_poly.entity_id
_entity_poly.type
_entity_poly.pdbx_seq_one_letter_code
_entity_poly.pdbx_strand_id
1 'polypeptide(L)'
;MDFITLAKERYSVRKFSEKTIEKEKLDLVLKAGQLAPTAANFQPQRILVINSETALAKLKECTQYHFNAPAALLVCYDKKVSWHRKFDDRNSGYVDASIVTTHMMLEAADIGLGTTWVMYFDPKKIKEAYDIPDNLEPVALLVMGYPAEDAAPSKMHEQRAAIDNTVFYNNFSGWEAKGIGEAARADHH
;
A
#
# COMPACT_ATOMS: atom_id res chain seq x y z
N MET A 1 -12.77 14.64 -7.69
CA MET A 1 -12.06 15.52 -6.69
C MET A 1 -10.76 15.98 -7.32
N ASP A 2 -10.18 17.15 -6.96
CA ASP A 2 -8.80 17.45 -7.40
C ASP A 2 -7.79 16.60 -6.60
N PHE A 3 -6.61 16.38 -7.19
CA PHE A 3 -5.63 15.45 -6.63
C PHE A 3 -5.11 15.86 -5.23
N ILE A 4 -4.90 17.15 -4.99
CA ILE A 4 -4.37 17.64 -3.70
C ILE A 4 -5.40 17.41 -2.60
N THR A 5 -6.67 17.68 -2.87
CA THR A 5 -7.78 17.41 -1.95
C THR A 5 -7.88 15.91 -1.65
N LEU A 6 -7.85 15.05 -2.67
CA LEU A 6 -7.85 13.60 -2.50
C LEU A 6 -6.69 13.11 -1.64
N ALA A 7 -5.47 13.58 -1.92
CA ALA A 7 -4.27 13.20 -1.18
C ALA A 7 -4.31 13.65 0.29
N LYS A 8 -4.96 14.79 0.57
CA LYS A 8 -5.16 15.32 1.92
C LYS A 8 -6.24 14.56 2.69
N GLU A 9 -7.37 14.26 2.06
CA GLU A 9 -8.53 13.65 2.70
C GLU A 9 -8.36 12.14 2.90
N ARG A 10 -7.61 11.46 2.02
CA ARG A 10 -7.32 10.03 2.17
C ARG A 10 -6.58 9.74 3.48
N TYR A 11 -7.10 8.85 4.28
CA TYR A 11 -6.46 8.38 5.51
C TYR A 11 -6.41 6.85 5.58
N SER A 12 -5.60 6.28 6.47
CA SER A 12 -5.54 4.84 6.73
C SER A 12 -6.75 4.41 7.57
N VAL A 13 -7.72 3.78 6.91
CA VAL A 13 -8.95 3.27 7.53
C VAL A 13 -8.65 1.95 8.24
N ARG A 14 -8.95 1.87 9.53
CA ARG A 14 -8.69 0.71 10.39
C ARG A 14 -9.96 0.08 10.98
N LYS A 15 -11.12 0.63 10.62
CA LYS A 15 -12.44 0.09 10.95
C LYS A 15 -13.27 0.06 9.68
N PHE A 16 -13.70 -1.12 9.30
CA PHE A 16 -14.47 -1.35 8.08
C PHE A 16 -15.87 -1.85 8.42
N SER A 17 -16.84 -1.49 7.57
CA SER A 17 -18.17 -2.09 7.60
C SER A 17 -18.11 -3.49 6.98
N GLU A 18 -19.14 -4.31 7.25
CA GLU A 18 -19.28 -5.64 6.65
C GLU A 18 -19.76 -5.60 5.20
N LYS A 19 -20.04 -4.39 4.67
CA LYS A 19 -20.52 -4.22 3.30
C LYS A 19 -19.46 -4.72 2.32
N THR A 20 -19.85 -5.64 1.44
CA THR A 20 -19.00 -6.13 0.35
C THR A 20 -18.74 -5.02 -0.67
N ILE A 21 -17.56 -5.07 -1.27
CA ILE A 21 -17.19 -4.15 -2.35
C ILE A 21 -17.81 -4.65 -3.64
N GLU A 22 -18.49 -3.77 -4.36
CA GLU A 22 -19.05 -4.05 -5.67
C GLU A 22 -17.91 -4.37 -6.67
N LYS A 23 -18.16 -5.32 -7.55
CA LYS A 23 -17.17 -5.75 -8.55
C LYS A 23 -16.66 -4.59 -9.39
N GLU A 24 -17.55 -3.69 -9.77
CA GLU A 24 -17.25 -2.52 -10.60
C GLU A 24 -16.24 -1.58 -9.91
N LYS A 25 -16.38 -1.38 -8.60
CA LYS A 25 -15.42 -0.59 -7.81
C LYS A 25 -14.08 -1.28 -7.66
N LEU A 26 -14.09 -2.58 -7.43
CA LEU A 26 -12.85 -3.37 -7.39
C LEU A 26 -12.11 -3.30 -8.74
N ASP A 27 -12.84 -3.42 -9.84
CA ASP A 27 -12.29 -3.34 -11.19
C ASP A 27 -11.66 -1.96 -11.47
N LEU A 28 -12.26 -0.85 -10.99
CA LEU A 28 -11.67 0.50 -11.08
C LEU A 28 -10.35 0.60 -10.30
N VAL A 29 -10.31 0.09 -9.07
CA VAL A 29 -9.09 0.05 -8.26
C VAL A 29 -7.99 -0.74 -8.97
N LEU A 30 -8.30 -1.93 -9.48
CA LEU A 30 -7.34 -2.75 -10.23
C LEU A 30 -6.89 -2.06 -11.53
N LYS A 31 -7.79 -1.34 -12.20
CA LYS A 31 -7.48 -0.55 -13.39
C LYS A 31 -6.50 0.59 -13.09
N ALA A 32 -6.67 1.29 -11.96
CA ALA A 32 -5.71 2.31 -11.53
C ALA A 32 -4.31 1.71 -11.31
N GLY A 33 -4.23 0.52 -10.70
CA GLY A 33 -2.96 -0.22 -10.56
C GLY A 33 -2.35 -0.61 -11.91
N GLN A 34 -3.16 -1.00 -12.89
CA GLN A 34 -2.71 -1.32 -14.24
C GLN A 34 -2.13 -0.11 -14.97
N LEU A 35 -2.69 1.08 -14.75
CA LEU A 35 -2.26 2.33 -15.38
C LEU A 35 -1.04 2.98 -14.71
N ALA A 36 -0.61 2.47 -13.57
CA ALA A 36 0.54 2.97 -12.83
C ALA A 36 1.83 2.81 -13.65
N PRO A 37 2.73 3.81 -13.67
CA PRO A 37 4.02 3.69 -14.34
C PRO A 37 4.94 2.69 -13.62
N THR A 38 5.77 2.01 -14.39
CA THR A 38 6.82 1.12 -13.89
C THR A 38 8.14 1.40 -14.59
N ALA A 39 9.27 1.01 -14.00
CA ALA A 39 10.58 1.20 -14.58
C ALA A 39 10.66 0.58 -15.98
N ALA A 40 10.99 1.40 -16.99
CA ALA A 40 11.03 1.03 -18.41
C ALA A 40 9.78 0.29 -18.91
N ASN A 41 8.63 0.48 -18.23
CA ASN A 41 7.35 -0.19 -18.52
C ASN A 41 7.41 -1.74 -18.44
N PHE A 42 8.25 -2.28 -17.55
CA PHE A 42 8.42 -3.74 -17.40
C PHE A 42 7.23 -4.41 -16.72
N GLN A 43 6.39 -3.69 -16.02
CA GLN A 43 5.14 -4.16 -15.41
C GLN A 43 5.31 -5.45 -14.58
N PRO A 44 6.23 -5.47 -13.61
CA PRO A 44 6.54 -6.68 -12.84
C PRO A 44 5.49 -7.01 -11.78
N GLN A 45 4.52 -6.11 -11.55
CA GLN A 45 3.51 -6.28 -10.51
C GLN A 45 2.64 -7.53 -10.74
N ARG A 46 2.33 -8.23 -9.65
CA ARG A 46 1.37 -9.31 -9.59
C ARG A 46 0.47 -9.06 -8.40
N ILE A 47 -0.83 -9.00 -8.62
CA ILE A 47 -1.81 -8.62 -7.61
C ILE A 47 -2.71 -9.81 -7.35
N LEU A 48 -2.75 -10.27 -6.08
CA LEU A 48 -3.71 -11.26 -5.63
C LEU A 48 -4.87 -10.55 -4.93
N VAL A 49 -6.07 -10.77 -5.43
CA VAL A 49 -7.31 -10.31 -4.79
C VAL A 49 -7.75 -11.33 -3.75
N ILE A 50 -7.91 -10.89 -2.51
CA ILE A 50 -8.30 -11.69 -1.34
C ILE A 50 -9.65 -11.16 -0.88
N ASN A 51 -10.76 -11.80 -1.26
CA ASN A 51 -12.12 -11.34 -0.96
C ASN A 51 -13.13 -12.46 -0.68
N SER A 52 -12.68 -13.72 -0.66
CA SER A 52 -13.53 -14.81 -0.17
C SER A 52 -13.33 -15.03 1.32
N GLU A 53 -14.35 -15.52 2.01
CA GLU A 53 -14.31 -15.83 3.44
C GLU A 53 -13.11 -16.72 3.81
N THR A 54 -12.89 -17.79 3.05
CA THR A 54 -11.78 -18.73 3.26
C THR A 54 -10.41 -18.07 3.03
N ALA A 55 -10.28 -17.20 2.02
CA ALA A 55 -9.04 -16.49 1.78
C ALA A 55 -8.77 -15.44 2.85
N LEU A 56 -9.78 -14.69 3.28
CA LEU A 56 -9.65 -13.72 4.37
C LEU A 56 -9.33 -14.40 5.71
N ALA A 57 -9.85 -15.60 5.96
CA ALA A 57 -9.46 -16.38 7.15
C ALA A 57 -7.97 -16.72 7.15
N LYS A 58 -7.41 -17.15 6.02
CA LYS A 58 -5.95 -17.38 5.87
C LYS A 58 -5.13 -16.09 6.11
N LEU A 59 -5.64 -14.93 5.68
CA LEU A 59 -4.96 -13.66 5.88
C LEU A 59 -4.76 -13.32 7.36
N LYS A 60 -5.74 -13.65 8.20
CA LYS A 60 -5.68 -13.43 9.65
C LYS A 60 -4.51 -14.17 10.33
N GLU A 61 -4.09 -15.30 9.77
CA GLU A 61 -2.92 -16.04 10.24
C GLU A 61 -1.58 -15.41 9.83
N CYS A 62 -1.60 -14.56 8.80
CA CYS A 62 -0.40 -13.94 8.24
C CYS A 62 -0.08 -12.58 8.84
N THR A 63 -1.08 -11.85 9.33
CA THR A 63 -0.93 -10.51 9.93
C THR A 63 -2.04 -10.20 10.91
N GLN A 64 -1.71 -9.50 11.98
CA GLN A 64 -2.72 -8.92 12.90
C GLN A 64 -3.37 -7.64 12.35
N TYR A 65 -2.82 -7.03 11.30
CA TYR A 65 -3.30 -5.77 10.72
C TYR A 65 -4.26 -5.98 9.54
N HIS A 66 -5.03 -7.07 9.56
CA HIS A 66 -6.10 -7.32 8.58
C HIS A 66 -7.35 -6.46 8.82
N PHE A 67 -7.51 -5.89 10.02
CA PHE A 67 -8.61 -4.99 10.44
C PHE A 67 -10.02 -5.54 10.15
N ASN A 68 -10.19 -6.85 9.94
CA ASN A 68 -11.42 -7.49 9.47
C ASN A 68 -12.00 -6.85 8.18
N ALA A 69 -11.13 -6.28 7.34
CA ALA A 69 -11.55 -5.73 6.06
C ALA A 69 -12.19 -6.80 5.17
N PRO A 70 -13.26 -6.46 4.41
CA PRO A 70 -13.95 -7.42 3.54
C PRO A 70 -13.15 -7.79 2.29
N ALA A 71 -12.07 -7.10 2.00
CA ALA A 71 -11.15 -7.42 0.93
C ALA A 71 -9.73 -6.95 1.24
N ALA A 72 -8.76 -7.58 0.57
CA ALA A 72 -7.38 -7.13 0.53
C ALA A 72 -6.75 -7.40 -0.83
N LEU A 73 -5.80 -6.56 -1.24
CA LEU A 73 -4.97 -6.75 -2.41
C LEU A 73 -3.54 -7.00 -1.93
N LEU A 74 -3.03 -8.20 -2.15
CA LEU A 74 -1.62 -8.50 -1.93
C LEU A 74 -0.86 -8.16 -3.20
N VAL A 75 0.01 -7.16 -3.12
CA VAL A 75 0.82 -6.70 -4.24
C VAL A 75 2.21 -7.30 -4.13
N CYS A 76 2.54 -8.11 -5.13
CA CYS A 76 3.85 -8.72 -5.31
C CYS A 76 4.53 -8.14 -6.54
N TYR A 77 5.83 -8.37 -6.69
CA TYR A 77 6.51 -8.22 -7.98
C TYR A 77 7.21 -9.51 -8.38
N ASP A 78 7.33 -9.71 -9.69
CA ASP A 78 8.07 -10.83 -10.28
C ASP A 78 9.54 -10.44 -10.44
N LYS A 79 10.40 -11.09 -9.67
CA LYS A 79 11.87 -10.91 -9.69
C LYS A 79 12.50 -11.18 -11.05
N LYS A 80 11.87 -12.03 -11.88
CA LYS A 80 12.36 -12.39 -13.22
C LYS A 80 12.06 -11.33 -14.28
N VAL A 81 11.06 -10.47 -14.03
CA VAL A 81 10.57 -9.47 -14.99
C VAL A 81 10.98 -8.06 -14.60
N SER A 82 11.25 -7.78 -13.32
CA SER A 82 11.58 -6.45 -12.83
C SER A 82 12.84 -5.89 -13.48
N TRP A 83 12.87 -4.57 -13.70
CA TRP A 83 14.02 -3.86 -14.24
C TRP A 83 15.16 -3.78 -13.23
N HIS A 84 16.39 -3.85 -13.70
CA HIS A 84 17.60 -3.73 -12.90
C HIS A 84 18.44 -2.54 -13.35
N ARG A 85 18.92 -1.75 -12.40
CA ARG A 85 19.83 -0.64 -12.67
C ARG A 85 21.23 -1.18 -12.95
N LYS A 86 21.79 -0.86 -14.13
CA LYS A 86 23.07 -1.43 -14.60
C LYS A 86 24.29 -1.10 -13.73
N PHE A 87 24.24 -0.03 -12.93
CA PHE A 87 25.38 0.44 -12.14
C PHE A 87 25.61 -0.38 -10.86
N ASP A 88 24.57 -0.89 -10.24
CA ASP A 88 24.59 -1.54 -8.93
C ASP A 88 23.63 -2.72 -8.82
N ASP A 89 23.07 -3.15 -9.93
CA ASP A 89 22.08 -4.23 -10.05
C ASP A 89 20.84 -4.07 -9.16
N ARG A 90 20.54 -2.85 -8.73
CA ARG A 90 19.37 -2.58 -7.89
C ARG A 90 18.09 -2.84 -8.65
N ASN A 91 17.28 -3.76 -8.11
CA ASN A 91 15.99 -4.16 -8.66
C ASN A 91 14.90 -3.08 -8.40
N SER A 92 14.08 -2.77 -9.41
CA SER A 92 12.99 -1.79 -9.30
C SER A 92 11.69 -2.35 -8.68
N GLY A 93 11.58 -3.66 -8.51
CA GLY A 93 10.31 -4.33 -8.20
C GLY A 93 9.58 -3.77 -6.98
N TYR A 94 10.31 -3.47 -5.89
CA TYR A 94 9.73 -2.83 -4.71
C TYR A 94 9.16 -1.44 -4.99
N VAL A 95 9.87 -0.65 -5.79
CA VAL A 95 9.44 0.70 -6.20
C VAL A 95 8.22 0.60 -7.09
N ASP A 96 8.25 -0.25 -8.12
CA ASP A 96 7.15 -0.45 -9.06
C ASP A 96 5.88 -0.91 -8.34
N ALA A 97 5.99 -1.92 -7.47
CA ALA A 97 4.88 -2.41 -6.67
C ALA A 97 4.31 -1.33 -5.73
N SER A 98 5.17 -0.48 -5.16
CA SER A 98 4.74 0.64 -4.30
C SER A 98 3.99 1.71 -5.07
N ILE A 99 4.43 2.05 -6.29
CA ILE A 99 3.73 2.99 -7.17
C ILE A 99 2.35 2.44 -7.54
N VAL A 100 2.28 1.17 -7.96
CA VAL A 100 1.03 0.47 -8.28
C VAL A 100 0.07 0.48 -7.08
N THR A 101 0.55 0.14 -5.89
CA THR A 101 -0.27 0.16 -4.67
C THR A 101 -0.78 1.55 -4.34
N THR A 102 0.04 2.60 -4.55
CA THR A 102 -0.36 3.99 -4.34
C THR A 102 -1.49 4.40 -5.27
N HIS A 103 -1.42 4.04 -6.57
CA HIS A 103 -2.50 4.34 -7.52
C HIS A 103 -3.81 3.66 -7.11
N MET A 104 -3.76 2.37 -6.73
CA MET A 104 -4.93 1.65 -6.24
C MET A 104 -5.51 2.26 -4.96
N MET A 105 -4.64 2.68 -4.04
CA MET A 105 -5.05 3.32 -2.78
C MET A 105 -5.76 4.66 -3.01
N LEU A 106 -5.28 5.46 -3.95
CA LEU A 106 -5.87 6.76 -4.28
C LEU A 106 -7.20 6.60 -5.02
N GLU A 107 -7.27 5.69 -6.00
CA GLU A 107 -8.53 5.38 -6.68
C GLU A 107 -9.58 4.86 -5.70
N ALA A 108 -9.22 3.94 -4.80
CA ALA A 108 -10.13 3.47 -3.77
C ALA A 108 -10.72 4.64 -2.95
N ALA A 109 -9.89 5.60 -2.57
CA ALA A 109 -10.34 6.78 -1.83
C ALA A 109 -11.27 7.68 -2.66
N ASP A 110 -10.96 7.91 -3.95
CA ASP A 110 -11.77 8.75 -4.85
C ASP A 110 -13.18 8.18 -5.06
N ILE A 111 -13.32 6.84 -5.06
CA ILE A 111 -14.62 6.17 -5.22
C ILE A 111 -15.30 5.80 -3.88
N GLY A 112 -14.82 6.36 -2.76
CA GLY A 112 -15.42 6.23 -1.42
C GLY A 112 -15.11 4.93 -0.69
N LEU A 113 -14.05 4.21 -1.05
CA LEU A 113 -13.52 3.08 -0.30
C LEU A 113 -12.39 3.53 0.64
N GLY A 114 -12.34 2.94 1.82
CA GLY A 114 -11.24 3.09 2.74
C GLY A 114 -10.17 2.03 2.52
N THR A 115 -8.90 2.39 2.76
CA THR A 115 -7.79 1.46 2.67
C THR A 115 -6.79 1.66 3.81
N THR A 116 -6.02 0.61 4.11
CA THR A 116 -4.77 0.72 4.88
C THR A 116 -3.67 -0.06 4.19
N TRP A 117 -2.54 0.59 3.96
CA TRP A 117 -1.32 -0.05 3.47
C TRP A 117 -0.63 -0.75 4.64
N VAL A 118 -0.44 -2.06 4.55
CA VAL A 118 0.17 -2.90 5.56
C VAL A 118 1.43 -3.57 4.98
N MET A 119 2.55 -3.41 5.69
CA MET A 119 3.80 -4.13 5.40
C MET A 119 4.15 -5.14 6.51
N TYR A 120 3.45 -5.08 7.64
CA TYR A 120 3.67 -5.98 8.77
C TYR A 120 2.86 -7.27 8.58
N PHE A 121 3.42 -8.19 7.84
CA PHE A 121 2.94 -9.57 7.66
C PHE A 121 4.13 -10.53 7.64
N ASP A 122 3.89 -11.79 7.98
CA ASP A 122 4.92 -12.84 7.86
C ASP A 122 5.07 -13.27 6.39
N PRO A 123 6.22 -12.98 5.74
CA PRO A 123 6.41 -13.27 4.31
C PRO A 123 6.45 -14.75 4.00
N LYS A 124 6.83 -15.62 4.93
CA LYS A 124 6.81 -17.08 4.75
C LYS A 124 5.40 -17.60 4.82
N LYS A 125 4.67 -17.24 5.88
CA LYS A 125 3.27 -17.65 6.05
C LYS A 125 2.39 -17.19 4.90
N ILE A 126 2.55 -15.95 4.41
CA ILE A 126 1.73 -15.44 3.31
C ILE A 126 2.03 -16.18 1.99
N LYS A 127 3.30 -16.53 1.75
CA LYS A 127 3.68 -17.35 0.59
C LYS A 127 3.08 -18.75 0.65
N GLU A 128 3.12 -19.40 1.80
CA GLU A 128 2.53 -20.72 2.02
C GLU A 128 1.00 -20.69 1.95
N ALA A 129 0.36 -19.70 2.58
CA ALA A 129 -1.10 -19.59 2.64
C ALA A 129 -1.77 -19.41 1.27
N TYR A 130 -1.06 -18.78 0.32
CA TYR A 130 -1.59 -18.43 -1.00
C TYR A 130 -0.81 -19.04 -2.16
N ASP A 131 -0.01 -20.08 -1.92
CA ASP A 131 0.77 -20.80 -2.94
C ASP A 131 1.58 -19.84 -3.85
N ILE A 132 2.23 -18.83 -3.25
CA ILE A 132 2.96 -17.80 -3.98
C ILE A 132 4.28 -18.37 -4.48
N PRO A 133 4.55 -18.37 -5.81
CA PRO A 133 5.79 -18.87 -6.37
C PRO A 133 7.03 -18.11 -5.85
N ASP A 134 8.18 -18.78 -5.79
CA ASP A 134 9.44 -18.24 -5.26
C ASP A 134 9.95 -16.98 -5.99
N ASN A 135 9.63 -16.86 -7.28
CA ASN A 135 9.98 -15.66 -8.05
C ASN A 135 9.11 -14.46 -7.76
N LEU A 136 7.97 -14.62 -7.08
CA LEU A 136 7.14 -13.52 -6.65
C LEU A 136 7.53 -13.09 -5.23
N GLU A 137 7.74 -11.77 -5.07
CA GLU A 137 8.06 -11.18 -3.79
C GLU A 137 6.90 -10.31 -3.29
N PRO A 138 6.26 -10.65 -2.16
CA PRO A 138 5.23 -9.84 -1.54
C PRO A 138 5.82 -8.51 -1.03
N VAL A 139 5.16 -7.39 -1.39
CA VAL A 139 5.62 -6.04 -1.04
C VAL A 139 4.67 -5.36 -0.08
N ALA A 140 3.39 -5.39 -0.40
CA ALA A 140 2.38 -4.67 0.35
C ALA A 140 1.05 -5.42 0.36
N LEU A 141 0.35 -5.27 1.45
CA LEU A 141 -1.04 -5.68 1.59
C LEU A 141 -1.89 -4.41 1.70
N LEU A 142 -2.77 -4.17 0.74
CA LEU A 142 -3.73 -3.09 0.76
C LEU A 142 -5.08 -3.65 1.23
N VAL A 143 -5.35 -3.57 2.54
CA VAL A 143 -6.66 -3.94 3.07
C VAL A 143 -7.68 -2.88 2.69
N MET A 144 -8.91 -3.28 2.32
CA MET A 144 -9.87 -2.39 1.66
C MET A 144 -11.32 -2.75 2.02
N GLY A 145 -12.15 -1.73 2.13
CA GLY A 145 -13.59 -1.84 2.38
C GLY A 145 -14.24 -0.48 2.54
N TYR A 146 -15.52 -0.45 2.80
CA TYR A 146 -16.20 0.78 3.20
C TYR A 146 -15.81 1.13 4.64
N PRO A 147 -15.45 2.39 4.94
CA PRO A 147 -15.25 2.81 6.33
C PRO A 147 -16.49 2.54 7.18
N ALA A 148 -16.31 2.08 8.41
CA ALA A 148 -17.39 2.01 9.39
C ALA A 148 -17.86 3.43 9.77
N GLU A 149 -19.07 3.59 10.31
CA GLU A 149 -19.63 4.89 10.69
C GLU A 149 -18.76 5.64 11.72
N ASP A 150 -18.08 4.89 12.59
CA ASP A 150 -17.18 5.43 13.61
C ASP A 150 -15.71 5.44 13.18
N ALA A 151 -15.42 5.16 11.91
CA ALA A 151 -14.06 5.25 11.38
C ALA A 151 -13.59 6.71 11.31
N ALA A 152 -12.41 6.96 11.86
CA ALA A 152 -11.82 8.29 11.86
C ALA A 152 -10.32 8.22 11.57
N PRO A 153 -9.73 9.28 10.99
CA PRO A 153 -8.29 9.37 10.83
C PRO A 153 -7.58 9.36 12.19
N SER A 154 -6.38 8.80 12.23
CA SER A 154 -5.55 8.85 13.44
C SER A 154 -5.07 10.28 13.70
N LYS A 155 -4.68 10.58 14.96
CA LYS A 155 -4.09 11.88 15.32
C LYS A 155 -2.83 12.24 14.53
N MET A 156 -2.15 11.25 13.96
CA MET A 156 -0.97 11.45 13.10
C MET A 156 -1.33 11.83 11.65
N HIS A 157 -2.60 11.74 11.26
CA HIS A 157 -3.01 11.98 9.87
C HIS A 157 -2.61 13.37 9.36
N GLU A 158 -2.73 14.38 10.19
CA GLU A 158 -2.38 15.77 9.84
C GLU A 158 -0.92 16.14 10.12
N GLN A 159 -0.17 15.26 10.80
CA GLN A 159 1.23 15.53 11.13
C GLN A 159 2.09 15.34 9.87
N ARG A 160 2.73 16.41 9.46
CA ARG A 160 3.69 16.43 8.34
C ARG A 160 4.93 17.23 8.74
N ALA A 161 6.09 16.76 8.31
CA ALA A 161 7.30 17.56 8.40
C ALA A 161 7.12 18.84 7.56
N ALA A 162 7.72 19.95 7.99
CA ALA A 162 7.78 21.15 7.17
C ALA A 162 8.46 20.81 5.83
N ILE A 163 8.02 21.44 4.75
CA ILE A 163 8.54 21.14 3.40
C ILE A 163 10.05 21.33 3.33
N ASP A 164 10.57 22.35 4.00
CA ASP A 164 12.01 22.68 4.06
C ASP A 164 12.86 21.61 4.79
N ASN A 165 12.23 20.69 5.53
CA ASN A 165 12.92 19.56 6.13
C ASN A 165 13.06 18.35 5.20
N THR A 166 12.36 18.36 4.07
CA THR A 166 12.27 17.21 3.15
C THR A 166 12.62 17.56 1.71
N VAL A 167 12.66 18.85 1.38
CA VAL A 167 12.94 19.35 0.03
C VAL A 167 14.22 20.19 0.04
N PHE A 168 15.14 19.83 -0.86
CA PHE A 168 16.43 20.51 -1.03
C PHE A 168 16.59 20.87 -2.50
N TYR A 169 17.27 21.99 -2.78
CA TYR A 169 17.47 22.47 -4.15
C TYR A 169 18.93 22.27 -4.56
N ASN A 170 19.13 21.59 -5.69
CA ASN A 170 20.42 21.37 -6.36
C ASN A 170 21.41 20.42 -5.61
N ASN A 171 21.48 20.45 -4.31
CA ASN A 171 22.36 19.61 -3.48
C ASN A 171 21.83 19.50 -2.05
N PHE A 172 22.45 18.65 -1.25
CA PHE A 172 22.12 18.45 0.17
C PHE A 172 23.06 19.21 1.12
N SER A 173 23.75 20.29 0.67
CA SER A 173 24.62 21.09 1.53
C SER A 173 23.82 21.68 2.69
N GLY A 174 24.34 21.54 3.92
CA GLY A 174 23.64 21.99 5.12
C GLY A 174 22.50 21.08 5.57
N TRP A 175 22.33 19.89 4.95
CA TRP A 175 21.40 18.90 5.47
C TRP A 175 21.89 18.39 6.83
N GLU A 176 21.10 18.64 7.85
CA GLU A 176 21.21 18.00 9.16
C GLU A 176 20.00 17.07 9.34
N ALA A 177 20.21 15.89 9.94
CA ALA A 177 19.12 14.96 10.23
C ALA A 177 18.16 15.57 11.26
N LYS A 178 17.27 16.45 10.80
CA LYS A 178 16.15 16.97 11.60
C LYS A 178 15.05 15.90 11.58
N GLY A 179 15.11 14.96 12.55
CA GLY A 179 14.08 13.95 12.71
C GLY A 179 12.72 14.58 12.94
N ILE A 180 11.66 14.00 12.36
CA ILE A 180 10.30 14.11 12.93
C ILE A 180 10.47 13.61 14.37
N GLY A 181 10.18 14.48 15.36
CA GLY A 181 10.58 14.34 16.74
C GLY A 181 10.39 12.92 17.31
N GLU A 182 11.20 12.55 18.28
CA GLU A 182 11.26 11.22 18.93
C GLU A 182 9.91 10.68 19.41
N ALA A 183 8.92 11.55 19.63
CA ALA A 183 7.55 11.18 19.99
C ALA A 183 6.82 10.33 18.94
N ALA A 184 7.18 10.41 17.65
CA ALA A 184 6.57 9.61 16.60
C ALA A 184 7.14 8.17 16.50
N ARG A 185 8.23 7.88 17.21
CA ARG A 185 8.91 6.56 17.17
C ARG A 185 8.54 5.65 18.35
N ALA A 186 8.01 6.21 19.43
CA ALA A 186 7.76 5.47 20.69
C ALA A 186 6.53 4.54 20.63
N ASP A 187 5.61 4.72 19.69
CA ASP A 187 4.34 3.95 19.60
C ASP A 187 4.41 2.74 18.65
N HIS A 188 5.59 2.32 18.21
CA HIS A 188 5.74 1.25 17.20
C HIS A 188 6.57 0.03 17.68
N HIS A 189 6.64 -0.21 19.01
CA HIS A 189 7.23 -1.45 19.57
C HIS A 189 6.17 -2.28 20.29
#